data_64c30f8d93fce2a6efae1b3a0eb35b28
#
_entry.id   64c30f8d93fce2a6efae1b3a0eb35b28
#
_cell.length_a   1.000
_cell.length_b   1.000
_cell.length_c   1.000
_cell.angle_alpha   90.00
_cell.angle_beta   90.00
_cell.angle_gamma   90.00
#
_symmetry.space_group_name_H-M   'P 1'
#
loop_
_entity.id
_entity.type
_entity.pdbx_description
1 polymer ?
#
loop_
_entity_poly.entity_id
_entity_poly.type
_entity_poly.pdbx_seq_one_letter_code
_entity_poly.pdbx_strand_id
1 'polypeptide(L)'
;MKSRLLSCLALVGALVAPLTASAFVVGPTTPGKWGSPVMGTGATVTWSLMATGTDCSDEFGGCTITALDDFMPVGYLTQIQNAFAAWSAVANITFVQVADDGAAFNAATTSGDIRIGGHNMGGPGGTLAHGFFPPANGGSAAGDLHFDTQDLWDLDFDGTGDGAFSIFQVTAHEIGHALGLEHTAVPNSLMNPFYTEAFVGPQADDIAGMQFIYGKAVVGELPEPSALALVGLAFVGMGLSKRRKS
;
A
#
# COMPACT_ATOMS: atom_id res chain seq x y z
N MET A 1 18.52 -44.42 -58.03
CA MET A 1 18.01 -44.24 -56.67
C MET A 1 18.25 -42.79 -56.26
N LYS A 2 17.20 -41.95 -56.22
CA LYS A 2 17.30 -40.50 -55.80
C LYS A 2 16.75 -40.36 -54.39
N SER A 3 17.65 -40.08 -53.44
CA SER A 3 17.31 -39.80 -52.07
C SER A 3 16.73 -38.38 -51.94
N ARG A 4 15.53 -38.25 -51.41
CA ARG A 4 14.92 -36.96 -51.06
C ARG A 4 15.13 -36.69 -49.58
N LEU A 5 15.96 -35.69 -49.27
CA LEU A 5 16.03 -35.14 -47.92
C LEU A 5 14.78 -34.28 -47.68
N LEU A 6 13.97 -34.67 -46.66
CA LEU A 6 12.93 -33.81 -46.11
C LEU A 6 13.59 -32.89 -45.04
N SER A 7 13.63 -31.60 -45.34
CA SER A 7 13.96 -30.59 -44.32
C SER A 7 12.75 -30.27 -43.48
N CYS A 8 12.72 -30.66 -42.23
CA CYS A 8 11.72 -30.19 -41.26
C CYS A 8 12.11 -28.79 -40.78
N LEU A 9 11.31 -27.80 -41.22
CA LEU A 9 11.39 -26.44 -40.69
C LEU A 9 10.59 -26.39 -39.38
N ALA A 10 11.27 -26.31 -38.23
CA ALA A 10 10.63 -26.08 -36.93
C ALA A 10 10.32 -24.61 -36.81
N LEU A 11 9.02 -24.26 -36.84
CA LEU A 11 8.54 -22.92 -36.56
C LEU A 11 8.52 -22.73 -35.04
N VAL A 12 9.49 -21.99 -34.49
CA VAL A 12 9.49 -21.54 -33.10
C VAL A 12 8.55 -20.33 -33.02
N GLY A 13 7.31 -20.56 -32.64
CA GLY A 13 6.36 -19.51 -32.33
C GLY A 13 6.76 -18.83 -31.02
N ALA A 14 7.30 -17.62 -31.09
CA ALA A 14 7.46 -16.78 -29.91
C ALA A 14 6.06 -16.39 -29.39
N LEU A 15 5.65 -16.90 -28.25
CA LEU A 15 4.50 -16.36 -27.50
C LEU A 15 4.88 -14.94 -27.03
N VAL A 16 4.44 -13.94 -27.76
CA VAL A 16 4.42 -12.57 -27.28
C VAL A 16 3.25 -12.48 -26.30
N ALA A 17 3.54 -12.60 -24.98
CA ALA A 17 2.55 -12.24 -23.98
C ALA A 17 2.17 -10.77 -24.18
N PRO A 18 0.89 -10.40 -24.15
CA PRO A 18 0.50 -9.00 -24.19
C PRO A 18 1.10 -8.32 -22.96
N LEU A 19 1.95 -7.32 -23.18
CA LEU A 19 2.31 -6.37 -22.15
C LEU A 19 1.03 -5.61 -21.82
N THR A 20 0.35 -5.97 -20.75
CA THR A 20 -0.70 -5.12 -20.19
C THR A 20 0.00 -3.82 -19.76
N ALA A 21 -0.25 -2.75 -20.50
CA ALA A 21 0.18 -1.43 -20.06
C ALA A 21 -0.50 -1.17 -18.70
N SER A 22 0.28 -1.10 -17.63
CA SER A 22 -0.20 -0.57 -16.35
C SER A 22 -0.69 0.84 -16.59
N ALA A 23 -1.91 1.12 -16.20
CA ALA A 23 -2.51 2.43 -16.37
C ALA A 23 -2.56 3.22 -15.06
N PHE A 24 -1.80 2.78 -14.03
CA PHE A 24 -1.64 3.54 -12.79
C PHE A 24 -1.17 4.97 -13.08
N VAL A 25 -1.60 5.89 -12.26
CA VAL A 25 -1.22 7.30 -12.36
C VAL A 25 -0.39 7.66 -11.12
N VAL A 26 0.74 8.32 -11.35
CA VAL A 26 1.57 8.89 -10.27
C VAL A 26 1.04 10.27 -9.95
N GLY A 27 0.98 10.61 -8.66
CA GLY A 27 0.53 11.91 -8.18
C GLY A 27 1.37 13.09 -8.70
N PRO A 28 0.83 14.30 -8.63
CA PRO A 28 1.39 15.48 -9.28
C PRO A 28 2.61 16.07 -8.57
N THR A 29 2.97 15.60 -7.38
CA THR A 29 4.09 16.14 -6.60
C THR A 29 5.44 15.65 -7.09
N THR A 30 6.50 16.42 -6.87
CA THR A 30 7.88 16.06 -7.23
C THR A 30 8.78 16.24 -6.00
N PRO A 31 9.46 15.20 -5.52
CA PRO A 31 9.65 13.86 -6.14
C PRO A 31 8.43 12.94 -6.07
N GLY A 32 7.38 13.26 -5.35
CA GLY A 32 6.14 12.48 -5.28
C GLY A 32 6.27 11.14 -4.54
N LYS A 33 7.22 11.06 -3.60
CA LYS A 33 7.47 9.87 -2.78
C LYS A 33 8.26 10.21 -1.52
N TRP A 34 8.20 9.33 -0.54
CA TRP A 34 9.01 9.38 0.68
C TRP A 34 10.41 8.82 0.46
N GLY A 35 11.33 9.21 1.34
CA GLY A 35 12.71 8.74 1.32
C GLY A 35 13.52 9.26 0.13
N SER A 36 14.31 8.38 -0.51
CA SER A 36 15.11 8.74 -1.68
C SER A 36 14.22 9.21 -2.84
N PRO A 37 14.58 10.30 -3.56
CA PRO A 37 13.79 10.79 -4.71
C PRO A 37 13.88 9.88 -5.95
N VAL A 38 14.68 8.82 -5.91
CA VAL A 38 14.85 7.90 -7.03
C VAL A 38 13.72 6.88 -7.04
N MET A 39 12.95 6.84 -8.12
CA MET A 39 11.89 5.83 -8.31
C MET A 39 12.45 4.42 -8.24
N GLY A 40 11.64 3.49 -7.70
CA GLY A 40 12.04 2.10 -7.47
C GLY A 40 12.89 1.86 -6.23
N THR A 41 13.16 2.91 -5.41
CA THR A 41 13.88 2.77 -4.15
C THR A 41 12.93 2.77 -2.95
N GLY A 42 13.17 1.89 -1.99
CA GLY A 42 12.34 1.76 -0.79
C GLY A 42 12.39 2.97 0.13
N ALA A 43 11.43 3.00 1.07
CA ALA A 43 11.35 4.02 2.10
C ALA A 43 10.90 3.44 3.45
N THR A 44 11.31 4.09 4.54
CA THR A 44 10.63 3.99 5.84
C THR A 44 9.75 5.22 5.97
N VAL A 45 8.48 5.03 6.28
CA VAL A 45 7.46 6.07 6.42
C VAL A 45 6.89 5.96 7.83
N THR A 46 6.91 7.05 8.56
CA THR A 46 6.32 7.10 9.90
C THR A 46 4.85 7.52 9.82
N TRP A 47 4.04 7.08 10.78
CA TRP A 47 2.64 7.48 10.87
C TRP A 47 2.20 7.70 12.31
N SER A 48 1.22 8.59 12.51
CA SER A 48 0.67 8.93 13.83
C SER A 48 -0.83 9.16 13.76
N LEU A 49 -1.49 9.15 14.92
CA LEU A 49 -2.93 9.46 15.07
C LEU A 49 -3.07 10.84 15.71
N MET A 50 -3.79 11.74 15.07
CA MET A 50 -4.08 13.08 15.57
C MET A 50 -5.10 13.04 16.71
N ALA A 51 -4.91 13.92 17.69
CA ALA A 51 -5.86 14.10 18.80
C ALA A 51 -7.00 15.02 18.42
N THR A 52 -8.17 14.82 19.05
CA THR A 52 -9.30 15.75 18.98
C THR A 52 -8.88 17.14 19.42
N GLY A 53 -9.29 18.15 18.61
CA GLY A 53 -8.96 19.55 18.85
C GLY A 53 -7.69 20.02 18.13
N THR A 54 -6.95 19.14 17.42
CA THR A 54 -5.86 19.58 16.54
C THR A 54 -6.42 20.55 15.49
N ASP A 55 -5.79 21.71 15.36
CA ASP A 55 -6.23 22.76 14.43
C ASP A 55 -5.92 22.36 12.98
N CYS A 56 -6.94 22.31 12.13
CA CYS A 56 -6.83 22.10 10.69
C CYS A 56 -7.37 23.30 9.88
N SER A 57 -7.39 24.49 10.48
CA SER A 57 -7.92 25.71 9.82
C SER A 57 -7.15 26.15 8.58
N ASP A 58 -5.92 25.70 8.40
CA ASP A 58 -5.14 25.91 7.18
C ASP A 58 -5.65 25.07 6.00
N GLU A 59 -6.36 23.97 6.27
CA GLU A 59 -7.05 23.19 5.23
C GLU A 59 -8.33 23.91 4.78
N PHE A 60 -9.19 24.25 5.74
CA PHE A 60 -10.34 25.12 5.52
C PHE A 60 -10.73 25.84 6.82
N GLY A 61 -11.23 27.06 6.70
CA GLY A 61 -11.50 27.90 7.86
C GLY A 61 -12.46 27.28 8.87
N GLY A 62 -12.03 27.21 10.12
CA GLY A 62 -12.80 26.65 11.23
C GLY A 62 -12.71 25.14 11.41
N CYS A 63 -11.84 24.47 10.66
CA CYS A 63 -11.58 23.04 10.81
C CYS A 63 -10.91 22.72 12.14
N THR A 64 -11.37 21.64 12.77
CA THR A 64 -10.72 20.97 13.90
C THR A 64 -10.79 19.47 13.70
N ILE A 65 -9.69 18.77 13.94
CA ILE A 65 -9.63 17.32 13.89
C ILE A 65 -10.46 16.71 15.03
N THR A 66 -11.15 15.64 14.71
CA THR A 66 -11.73 14.67 15.64
C THR A 66 -10.85 13.42 15.61
N ALA A 67 -10.42 12.93 16.77
CA ALA A 67 -9.65 11.69 16.85
C ALA A 67 -10.49 10.50 16.36
N LEU A 68 -9.87 9.52 15.77
CA LEU A 68 -10.57 8.33 15.25
C LEU A 68 -11.32 7.56 16.35
N ASP A 69 -10.79 7.54 17.59
CA ASP A 69 -11.42 6.94 18.75
C ASP A 69 -12.82 7.52 19.08
N ASP A 70 -13.08 8.76 18.64
CA ASP A 70 -14.31 9.47 18.96
C ASP A 70 -15.48 9.13 18.02
N PHE A 71 -15.22 8.55 16.85
CA PHE A 71 -16.28 8.28 15.86
C PHE A 71 -16.18 6.92 15.15
N MET A 72 -15.02 6.25 15.17
CA MET A 72 -14.86 4.93 14.57
C MET A 72 -15.20 3.80 15.55
N PRO A 73 -15.64 2.62 15.06
CA PRO A 73 -15.94 1.46 15.92
C PRO A 73 -14.65 0.91 16.57
N VAL A 74 -14.81 0.33 17.76
CA VAL A 74 -13.72 -0.35 18.47
C VAL A 74 -13.11 -1.42 17.57
N GLY A 75 -11.77 -1.38 17.38
CA GLY A 75 -11.08 -2.26 16.46
C GLY A 75 -10.59 -1.60 15.17
N TYR A 76 -10.98 -0.35 14.91
CA TYR A 76 -10.57 0.41 13.74
C TYR A 76 -9.05 0.44 13.54
N LEU A 77 -8.28 0.54 14.63
CA LEU A 77 -6.81 0.60 14.56
C LEU A 77 -6.21 -0.63 13.88
N THR A 78 -6.79 -1.81 14.11
CA THR A 78 -6.36 -3.03 13.44
C THR A 78 -6.58 -2.94 11.93
N GLN A 79 -7.68 -2.33 11.48
CA GLN A 79 -7.97 -2.16 10.06
C GLN A 79 -7.00 -1.17 9.40
N ILE A 80 -6.65 -0.08 10.08
CA ILE A 80 -5.61 0.86 9.64
C ILE A 80 -4.25 0.16 9.52
N GLN A 81 -3.86 -0.61 10.54
CA GLN A 81 -2.60 -1.36 10.51
C GLN A 81 -2.57 -2.40 9.38
N ASN A 82 -3.69 -3.07 9.12
CA ASN A 82 -3.83 -4.01 8.00
C ASN A 82 -3.69 -3.30 6.65
N ALA A 83 -4.21 -2.07 6.50
CA ALA A 83 -4.06 -1.28 5.29
C ALA A 83 -2.58 -0.92 5.02
N PHE A 84 -1.84 -0.48 6.04
CA PHE A 84 -0.39 -0.28 5.93
C PHE A 84 0.34 -1.58 5.57
N ALA A 85 -0.03 -2.69 6.22
CA ALA A 85 0.57 -4.00 5.96
C ALA A 85 0.32 -4.47 4.52
N ALA A 86 -0.86 -4.19 3.95
CA ALA A 86 -1.18 -4.55 2.57
C ALA A 86 -0.23 -3.88 1.57
N TRP A 87 0.14 -2.63 1.77
CA TRP A 87 1.12 -1.94 0.93
C TRP A 87 2.55 -2.43 1.17
N SER A 88 2.95 -2.67 2.42
CA SER A 88 4.26 -3.26 2.74
C SER A 88 4.44 -4.65 2.13
N ALA A 89 3.36 -5.41 2.00
CA ALA A 89 3.41 -6.76 1.40
C ALA A 89 3.75 -6.75 -0.09
N VAL A 90 3.49 -5.65 -0.80
CA VAL A 90 3.63 -5.57 -2.26
C VAL A 90 4.75 -4.64 -2.73
N ALA A 91 5.19 -3.70 -1.89
CA ALA A 91 6.23 -2.73 -2.23
C ALA A 91 7.26 -2.60 -1.10
N ASN A 92 8.45 -2.08 -1.44
CA ASN A 92 9.55 -1.93 -0.49
C ASN A 92 9.34 -0.71 0.43
N ILE A 93 8.32 -0.79 1.28
CA ILE A 93 7.96 0.25 2.24
C ILE A 93 7.87 -0.38 3.63
N THR A 94 8.48 0.29 4.60
CA THR A 94 8.37 -0.05 6.02
C THR A 94 7.60 1.06 6.72
N PHE A 95 6.54 0.74 7.46
CA PHE A 95 5.78 1.70 8.24
C PHE A 95 6.12 1.59 9.71
N VAL A 96 6.26 2.74 10.38
CA VAL A 96 6.57 2.84 11.81
C VAL A 96 5.60 3.81 12.47
N GLN A 97 4.81 3.32 13.42
CA GLN A 97 3.94 4.18 14.22
C GLN A 97 4.76 4.98 15.23
N VAL A 98 4.49 6.28 15.31
CA VAL A 98 5.09 7.21 16.28
C VAL A 98 4.01 7.98 17.02
N ALA A 99 4.38 8.72 18.06
CA ALA A 99 3.45 9.61 18.75
C ALA A 99 3.17 10.86 17.89
N ASP A 100 1.97 11.39 17.98
CA ASP A 100 1.63 12.71 17.44
C ASP A 100 1.97 13.80 18.47
N ASP A 101 2.50 14.94 18.01
CA ASP A 101 2.89 16.05 18.89
C ASP A 101 1.80 17.14 19.03
N GLY A 102 0.67 16.95 18.32
CA GLY A 102 -0.48 17.88 18.36
C GLY A 102 -0.27 19.16 17.56
N ALA A 103 0.75 19.23 16.72
CA ALA A 103 0.94 20.39 15.84
C ALA A 103 -0.29 20.59 14.93
N ALA A 104 -0.61 21.85 14.63
CA ALA A 104 -1.65 22.17 13.68
C ALA A 104 -1.35 21.58 12.29
N PHE A 105 -2.40 21.38 11.49
CA PHE A 105 -2.26 20.97 10.09
C PHE A 105 -1.30 21.93 9.35
N ASN A 106 -0.42 21.37 8.56
CA ASN A 106 0.59 22.11 7.79
C ASN A 106 1.64 22.88 8.62
N ALA A 107 1.63 22.79 9.95
CA ALA A 107 2.66 23.35 10.81
C ALA A 107 3.88 22.42 10.88
N ALA A 108 5.03 22.95 11.32
CA ALA A 108 6.20 22.13 11.60
C ALA A 108 5.89 21.13 12.73
N THR A 109 6.21 19.85 12.52
CA THR A 109 5.89 18.77 13.43
C THR A 109 7.04 17.77 13.57
N THR A 110 7.05 17.02 14.65
CA THR A 110 7.87 15.82 14.87
C THR A 110 7.03 14.53 14.86
N SER A 111 5.76 14.65 14.48
CA SER A 111 4.82 13.54 14.32
C SER A 111 5.18 12.63 13.14
N GLY A 112 4.26 11.71 12.79
CA GLY A 112 4.43 10.87 11.61
C GLY A 112 4.50 11.66 10.29
N ASP A 113 5.11 11.04 9.28
CA ASP A 113 5.05 11.51 7.88
C ASP A 113 3.60 11.46 7.36
N ILE A 114 2.81 10.51 7.86
CA ILE A 114 1.38 10.36 7.62
C ILE A 114 0.66 10.56 8.94
N ARG A 115 -0.10 11.64 9.08
CA ARG A 115 -0.90 11.91 10.27
C ARG A 115 -2.37 11.63 9.96
N ILE A 116 -3.05 10.90 10.84
CA ILE A 116 -4.41 10.39 10.57
C ILE A 116 -5.39 10.95 11.59
N GLY A 117 -6.47 11.55 11.11
CA GLY A 117 -7.56 12.07 11.91
C GLY A 117 -8.85 12.13 11.11
N GLY A 118 -9.84 12.83 11.62
CA GLY A 118 -11.11 13.04 10.91
C GLY A 118 -11.67 14.43 11.12
N HIS A 119 -12.48 14.89 10.19
CA HIS A 119 -13.29 16.10 10.31
C HIS A 119 -14.55 15.97 9.45
N ASN A 120 -15.46 16.91 9.55
CA ASN A 120 -16.68 16.91 8.74
C ASN A 120 -16.35 17.34 7.30
N MET A 121 -16.68 16.51 6.31
CA MET A 121 -16.45 16.75 4.87
C MET A 121 -17.75 17.00 4.08
N GLY A 122 -18.87 17.17 4.75
CA GLY A 122 -20.13 17.60 4.10
C GLY A 122 -21.26 16.60 4.12
N GLY A 123 -21.15 15.53 4.86
CA GLY A 123 -22.26 14.61 5.16
C GLY A 123 -22.15 13.24 4.48
N PRO A 124 -23.01 12.30 4.90
CA PRO A 124 -22.87 10.88 4.58
C PRO A 124 -22.85 10.57 3.08
N GLY A 125 -21.92 9.70 2.67
CA GLY A 125 -21.81 9.18 1.30
C GLY A 125 -21.27 10.18 0.28
N GLY A 126 -20.72 11.31 0.73
CA GLY A 126 -20.01 12.27 -0.09
C GLY A 126 -18.53 11.88 -0.31
N THR A 127 -17.61 12.79 0.10
CA THR A 127 -16.19 12.47 0.22
C THR A 127 -16.00 11.68 1.50
N LEU A 128 -15.61 10.42 1.41
CA LEU A 128 -15.42 9.52 2.56
C LEU A 128 -14.16 9.88 3.36
N ALA A 129 -13.10 10.17 2.62
CA ALA A 129 -11.80 10.53 3.16
C ALA A 129 -11.00 11.27 2.09
N HIS A 130 -9.85 11.81 2.46
CA HIS A 130 -8.84 12.26 1.52
C HIS A 130 -7.44 12.06 2.07
N GLY A 131 -6.46 11.89 1.16
CA GLY A 131 -5.04 11.79 1.48
C GLY A 131 -4.23 12.82 0.71
N PHE A 132 -3.30 13.47 1.40
CA PHE A 132 -2.37 14.41 0.79
C PHE A 132 -1.18 13.67 0.19
N PHE A 133 -0.75 14.10 -1.00
CA PHE A 133 0.42 13.52 -1.66
C PHE A 133 1.72 13.72 -0.86
N PRO A 134 2.73 12.88 -1.10
CA PRO A 134 4.04 12.98 -0.46
C PRO A 134 4.71 14.34 -0.67
N PRO A 135 5.86 14.62 -0.01
CA PRO A 135 6.62 15.84 -0.22
C PRO A 135 6.82 16.14 -1.73
N ALA A 136 6.70 17.32 -2.20
CA ALA A 136 6.52 18.66 -1.74
C ALA A 136 5.08 19.19 -1.82
N ASN A 137 4.12 18.53 -1.20
CA ASN A 137 2.72 18.96 -1.17
C ASN A 137 2.42 19.80 0.09
N GLY A 138 3.13 20.91 0.28
CA GLY A 138 3.03 21.73 1.51
C GLY A 138 3.80 21.12 2.69
N GLY A 139 4.02 21.89 3.74
CA GLY A 139 4.81 21.52 4.91
C GLY A 139 4.53 20.12 5.48
N SER A 140 3.96 20.05 6.67
CA SER A 140 3.61 18.77 7.29
C SER A 140 2.27 18.17 6.81
N ALA A 141 1.54 18.88 5.94
CA ALA A 141 0.31 18.36 5.32
C ALA A 141 0.58 17.19 4.36
N ALA A 142 1.81 17.08 3.84
CA ALA A 142 2.18 15.98 2.96
C ALA A 142 1.95 14.63 3.67
N GLY A 143 1.13 13.76 3.07
CA GLY A 143 0.82 12.44 3.61
C GLY A 143 -0.35 12.39 4.60
N ASP A 144 -0.85 13.51 5.10
CA ASP A 144 -1.96 13.51 6.07
C ASP A 144 -3.23 12.87 5.46
N LEU A 145 -3.95 12.14 6.29
CA LEU A 145 -5.16 11.40 5.96
C LEU A 145 -6.31 11.87 6.85
N HIS A 146 -7.39 12.35 6.24
CA HIS A 146 -8.57 12.75 6.98
C HIS A 146 -9.80 11.96 6.54
N PHE A 147 -10.57 11.46 7.51
CA PHE A 147 -11.82 10.73 7.30
C PHE A 147 -13.02 11.61 7.58
N ASP A 148 -14.14 11.42 6.85
CA ASP A 148 -15.39 12.11 7.20
C ASP A 148 -15.98 11.53 8.47
N THR A 149 -16.18 12.40 9.47
CA THR A 149 -16.81 12.05 10.74
C THR A 149 -18.33 11.87 10.64
N GLN A 150 -18.94 12.17 9.49
CA GLN A 150 -20.37 12.02 9.26
C GLN A 150 -20.74 10.69 8.60
N ASP A 151 -19.76 9.94 8.12
CA ASP A 151 -19.95 8.62 7.53
C ASP A 151 -20.04 7.53 8.59
N LEU A 152 -20.68 6.43 8.24
CA LEU A 152 -20.70 5.22 9.04
C LEU A 152 -19.51 4.32 8.64
N TRP A 153 -18.74 3.92 9.61
CA TRP A 153 -17.53 3.15 9.42
C TRP A 153 -17.69 1.73 9.93
N ASP A 154 -17.17 0.75 9.17
CA ASP A 154 -17.24 -0.68 9.48
C ASP A 154 -15.86 -1.32 9.53
N LEU A 155 -15.75 -2.39 10.35
CA LEU A 155 -14.58 -3.25 10.41
C LEU A 155 -14.59 -4.32 9.33
N ASP A 156 -15.77 -4.67 8.87
CA ASP A 156 -15.98 -5.76 7.94
C ASP A 156 -15.84 -5.29 6.48
N PHE A 157 -15.62 -6.25 5.62
CA PHE A 157 -15.64 -6.09 4.19
C PHE A 157 -16.57 -7.20 3.68
N ASP A 158 -17.86 -6.96 3.76
CA ASP A 158 -18.85 -8.01 3.59
C ASP A 158 -19.69 -7.89 2.30
N GLY A 159 -19.53 -6.80 1.57
CA GLY A 159 -20.23 -6.56 0.30
C GLY A 159 -21.73 -6.34 0.46
N THR A 160 -22.22 -6.12 1.68
CA THR A 160 -23.67 -6.03 1.94
C THR A 160 -24.26 -4.71 1.54
N GLY A 161 -23.46 -3.65 1.43
CA GLY A 161 -23.91 -2.30 1.07
C GLY A 161 -24.92 -1.76 2.06
N ASP A 162 -24.74 -2.03 3.34
CA ASP A 162 -25.63 -1.59 4.44
C ASP A 162 -25.53 -0.09 4.73
N GLY A 163 -24.67 0.62 3.99
CA GLY A 163 -24.45 2.05 4.10
C GLY A 163 -23.28 2.43 5.00
N ALA A 164 -22.56 1.46 5.55
CA ALA A 164 -21.27 1.67 6.20
C ALA A 164 -20.11 1.44 5.22
N PHE A 165 -18.94 2.02 5.51
CA PHE A 165 -17.76 1.95 4.67
C PHE A 165 -16.63 1.20 5.38
N SER A 166 -16.00 0.25 4.71
CA SER A 166 -14.88 -0.50 5.26
C SER A 166 -13.69 0.42 5.55
N ILE A 167 -13.32 0.50 6.83
CA ILE A 167 -12.16 1.27 7.29
C ILE A 167 -10.90 0.80 6.59
N PHE A 168 -10.71 -0.51 6.44
CA PHE A 168 -9.56 -1.07 5.73
C PHE A 168 -9.48 -0.56 4.29
N GLN A 169 -10.59 -0.66 3.54
CA GLN A 169 -10.59 -0.35 2.10
C GLN A 169 -10.33 1.13 1.83
N VAL A 170 -11.03 2.01 2.59
CA VAL A 170 -10.83 3.46 2.47
C VAL A 170 -9.42 3.84 2.93
N THR A 171 -8.96 3.34 4.08
CA THR A 171 -7.58 3.62 4.54
C THR A 171 -6.54 3.19 3.51
N ALA A 172 -6.69 2.00 2.90
CA ALA A 172 -5.75 1.52 1.90
C ALA A 172 -5.73 2.42 0.65
N HIS A 173 -6.89 2.95 0.23
CA HIS A 173 -6.99 3.92 -0.87
C HIS A 173 -6.23 5.21 -0.52
N GLU A 174 -6.52 5.80 0.63
CA GLU A 174 -5.90 7.07 1.03
C GLU A 174 -4.39 6.95 1.28
N ILE A 175 -3.93 5.81 1.84
CA ILE A 175 -2.49 5.52 1.91
C ILE A 175 -1.88 5.47 0.51
N GLY A 176 -2.60 4.99 -0.50
CA GLY A 176 -2.15 5.04 -1.90
C GLY A 176 -1.81 6.47 -2.34
N HIS A 177 -2.67 7.45 -2.02
CA HIS A 177 -2.41 8.87 -2.25
C HIS A 177 -1.22 9.37 -1.44
N ALA A 178 -1.20 9.09 -0.14
CA ALA A 178 -0.12 9.47 0.77
C ALA A 178 1.24 8.88 0.38
N LEU A 179 1.26 7.84 -0.44
CA LEU A 179 2.45 7.21 -1.01
C LEU A 179 2.77 7.65 -2.44
N GLY A 180 1.92 8.44 -3.08
CA GLY A 180 2.18 9.05 -4.39
C GLY A 180 1.42 8.46 -5.57
N LEU A 181 0.37 7.65 -5.36
CA LEU A 181 -0.55 7.24 -6.42
C LEU A 181 -1.70 8.23 -6.56
N GLU A 182 -2.06 8.55 -7.78
CA GLU A 182 -3.25 9.34 -8.15
C GLU A 182 -4.39 8.38 -8.53
N HIS A 183 -5.60 8.92 -8.64
CA HIS A 183 -6.74 8.18 -9.16
C HIS A 183 -6.47 7.60 -10.56
N THR A 184 -6.98 6.41 -10.80
CA THR A 184 -6.94 5.76 -12.10
C THR A 184 -8.35 5.42 -12.61
N ALA A 185 -8.53 5.41 -13.93
CA ALA A 185 -9.75 4.95 -14.54
C ALA A 185 -9.82 3.42 -14.74
N VAL A 186 -8.82 2.68 -14.25
CA VAL A 186 -8.78 1.21 -14.37
C VAL A 186 -9.90 0.61 -13.53
N PRO A 187 -10.82 -0.15 -14.11
CA PRO A 187 -11.84 -0.86 -13.34
C PRO A 187 -11.22 -1.86 -12.37
N ASN A 188 -11.77 -1.95 -11.17
CA ASN A 188 -11.26 -2.83 -10.11
C ASN A 188 -9.82 -2.51 -9.65
N SER A 189 -9.36 -1.28 -9.81
CA SER A 189 -8.19 -0.74 -9.11
C SER A 189 -8.64 -0.17 -7.77
N LEU A 190 -7.84 -0.33 -6.71
CA LEU A 190 -8.09 0.32 -5.43
C LEU A 190 -8.07 1.85 -5.58
N MET A 191 -7.20 2.37 -6.45
CA MET A 191 -7.10 3.80 -6.73
C MET A 191 -8.16 4.32 -7.71
N ASN A 192 -9.20 3.53 -8.02
CA ASN A 192 -10.38 4.07 -8.69
C ASN A 192 -11.15 4.99 -7.72
N PRO A 193 -11.62 6.21 -8.14
CA PRO A 193 -12.23 7.17 -7.22
C PRO A 193 -13.59 6.74 -6.66
N PHE A 194 -14.15 5.63 -7.09
CA PHE A 194 -15.43 5.13 -6.62
C PHE A 194 -15.23 3.95 -5.66
N TYR A 195 -15.76 4.10 -4.45
CA TYR A 195 -15.75 3.04 -3.46
C TYR A 195 -16.42 1.77 -3.96
N THR A 196 -15.85 0.62 -3.63
CA THR A 196 -16.40 -0.69 -3.96
C THR A 196 -15.92 -1.75 -2.97
N GLU A 197 -16.77 -2.72 -2.72
CA GLU A 197 -16.46 -3.95 -2.00
C GLU A 197 -16.42 -5.20 -2.90
N ALA A 198 -16.23 -5.00 -4.20
CA ALA A 198 -16.07 -6.10 -5.15
C ALA A 198 -14.72 -6.83 -5.03
N PHE A 199 -13.73 -6.22 -4.37
CA PHE A 199 -12.39 -6.76 -4.11
C PHE A 199 -11.76 -6.11 -2.88
N VAL A 200 -10.76 -6.73 -2.30
CA VAL A 200 -10.07 -6.29 -1.08
C VAL A 200 -8.68 -5.76 -1.40
N GLY A 201 -8.37 -4.54 -0.95
CA GLY A 201 -7.04 -3.94 -0.98
C GLY A 201 -6.42 -3.72 -2.36
N PRO A 202 -5.10 -3.51 -2.45
CA PRO A 202 -4.41 -3.19 -3.69
C PRO A 202 -4.53 -4.27 -4.76
N GLN A 203 -4.88 -3.88 -5.98
CA GLN A 203 -5.01 -4.76 -7.13
C GLN A 203 -3.78 -4.63 -8.06
N ALA A 204 -3.75 -5.38 -9.15
CA ALA A 204 -2.56 -5.48 -10.00
C ALA A 204 -2.04 -4.14 -10.52
N ASP A 205 -2.93 -3.20 -10.84
CA ASP A 205 -2.58 -1.86 -11.30
C ASP A 205 -1.96 -1.02 -10.19
N ASP A 206 -2.58 -1.02 -9.02
CA ASP A 206 -2.11 -0.33 -7.82
C ASP A 206 -0.73 -0.86 -7.37
N ILE A 207 -0.57 -2.18 -7.37
CA ILE A 207 0.68 -2.85 -7.05
C ILE A 207 1.78 -2.46 -8.04
N ALA A 208 1.48 -2.42 -9.34
CA ALA A 208 2.44 -2.02 -10.35
C ALA A 208 2.89 -0.56 -10.15
N GLY A 209 1.96 0.34 -9.83
CA GLY A 209 2.25 1.74 -9.52
C GLY A 209 3.11 1.89 -8.28
N MET A 210 2.76 1.21 -7.20
CA MET A 210 3.52 1.28 -5.95
C MET A 210 4.93 0.69 -6.10
N GLN A 211 5.08 -0.40 -6.86
CA GLN A 211 6.38 -0.98 -7.18
C GLN A 211 7.22 -0.08 -8.09
N PHE A 212 6.59 0.68 -8.98
CA PHE A 212 7.28 1.69 -9.78
C PHE A 212 7.87 2.78 -8.88
N ILE A 213 7.13 3.23 -7.86
CA ILE A 213 7.56 4.31 -6.96
C ILE A 213 8.61 3.81 -5.95
N TYR A 214 8.39 2.66 -5.29
CA TYR A 214 9.20 2.20 -4.16
C TYR A 214 9.99 0.91 -4.40
N GLY A 215 9.84 0.26 -5.54
CA GLY A 215 10.40 -1.06 -5.80
C GLY A 215 9.54 -2.18 -5.20
N LYS A 216 9.85 -3.41 -5.56
CA LYS A 216 9.15 -4.59 -5.04
C LYS A 216 9.45 -4.79 -3.57
N ALA A 217 8.49 -5.34 -2.82
CA ALA A 217 8.72 -5.74 -1.45
C ALA A 217 9.98 -6.62 -1.36
N VAL A 218 10.85 -6.28 -0.41
CA VAL A 218 11.99 -7.11 -0.09
C VAL A 218 11.45 -8.27 0.76
N VAL A 219 11.12 -9.38 0.10
CA VAL A 219 10.97 -10.65 0.83
C VAL A 219 12.34 -10.92 1.44
N GLY A 220 12.47 -10.74 2.76
CA GLY A 220 13.66 -11.18 3.45
C GLY A 220 13.93 -12.59 2.98
N GLU A 221 15.15 -12.86 2.47
CA GLU A 221 15.56 -14.23 2.23
C GLU A 221 15.36 -14.93 3.58
N LEU A 222 14.30 -15.73 3.68
CA LEU A 222 14.22 -16.69 4.78
C LEU A 222 15.55 -17.42 4.74
N PRO A 223 16.31 -17.46 5.86
CA PRO A 223 17.53 -18.25 5.90
C PRO A 223 17.15 -19.59 5.29
N GLU A 224 17.80 -19.95 4.18
CA GLU A 224 17.51 -21.18 3.44
C GLU A 224 17.24 -22.25 4.50
N PRO A 225 16.00 -22.78 4.66
CA PRO A 225 15.78 -23.76 5.68
C PRO A 225 16.83 -24.80 5.39
N SER A 226 17.45 -25.34 6.41
CA SER A 226 18.47 -26.37 6.43
C SER A 226 18.36 -27.48 5.36
N ALA A 227 17.69 -27.24 4.25
CA ALA A 227 17.65 -28.08 3.06
C ALA A 227 19.05 -28.35 2.54
N LEU A 228 19.94 -27.33 2.48
CA LEU A 228 21.34 -27.54 2.13
C LEU A 228 22.08 -28.31 3.23
N ALA A 229 21.77 -28.06 4.49
CA ALA A 229 22.30 -28.85 5.60
C ALA A 229 21.76 -30.30 5.58
N LEU A 230 20.49 -30.49 5.26
CA LEU A 230 19.88 -31.82 5.08
C LEU A 230 20.45 -32.56 3.89
N VAL A 231 20.67 -31.90 2.75
CA VAL A 231 21.34 -32.47 1.59
C VAL A 231 22.80 -32.81 1.92
N GLY A 232 23.50 -31.92 2.63
CA GLY A 232 24.87 -32.20 3.12
C GLY A 232 24.92 -33.40 4.05
N LEU A 233 24.01 -33.52 5.00
CA LEU A 233 23.89 -34.68 5.91
C LEU A 233 23.54 -35.97 5.16
N ALA A 234 22.70 -35.91 4.12
CA ALA A 234 22.38 -37.07 3.28
C ALA A 234 23.60 -37.60 2.54
N PHE A 235 24.46 -36.70 1.99
CA PHE A 235 25.70 -37.11 1.35
C PHE A 235 26.73 -37.68 2.33
N VAL A 236 26.85 -37.14 3.54
CA VAL A 236 27.73 -37.70 4.59
C VAL A 236 27.19 -39.06 5.03
N GLY A 237 25.89 -39.24 5.20
CA GLY A 237 25.26 -40.52 5.55
C GLY A 237 25.49 -41.59 4.49
N MET A 238 25.41 -41.27 3.19
CA MET A 238 25.70 -42.18 2.09
C MET A 238 27.19 -42.55 2.00
N GLY A 239 28.08 -41.61 2.28
CA GLY A 239 29.54 -41.84 2.30
C GLY A 239 29.96 -42.81 3.41
N LEU A 240 29.35 -42.70 4.62
CA LEU A 240 29.61 -43.56 5.75
C LEU A 240 29.05 -44.99 5.55
N SER A 241 27.92 -45.11 4.87
CA SER A 241 27.28 -46.40 4.61
C SER A 241 28.10 -47.26 3.63
N LYS A 242 28.82 -46.65 2.67
CA LYS A 242 29.72 -47.35 1.76
C LYS A 242 30.96 -47.91 2.45
N ARG A 243 31.48 -47.24 3.49
CA ARG A 243 32.67 -47.68 4.26
C ARG A 243 32.40 -48.88 5.18
N ARG A 244 31.18 -49.21 5.51
CA ARG A 244 30.77 -50.36 6.36
C ARG A 244 30.63 -51.67 5.58
N LYS A 245 30.74 -51.69 4.25
CA LYS A 245 30.59 -52.87 3.38
C LYS A 245 31.85 -53.34 2.69
N SER A 246 33.04 -52.85 3.12
CA SER A 246 34.32 -53.35 2.65
C SER A 246 35.12 -53.97 3.80
#